data_1fadc45e3add5de0c415f999f8987dd7
#
_entry.id   1fadc45e3add5de0c415f999f8987dd7
#
_cell.length_a   1.000
_cell.length_b   1.000
_cell.length_c   1.000
_cell.angle_alpha   90.00
_cell.angle_beta   90.00
_cell.angle_gamma   90.00
#
_symmetry.space_group_name_H-M   'P 1'
#
loop_
_entity.id
_entity.type
_entity.pdbx_description
1 polymer ?
#
loop_
_entity_poly.entity_id
_entity_poly.type
_entity_poly.pdbx_seq_one_letter_code
_entity_poly.pdbx_strand_id
1 'polypeptide(L)'
;MTDFYDQRDAMDAGAREAALMASLPAQLSFAKATAPYFTRLLADIDQAAIISREALATLPVTYKSDLVAAQAAHPPFGEMSATATGDLLHIFRSPGPIAEPEGRQADWWRAARAFHAAGVRKGDICHCSFSYHLTPGAWIMDSAARSLGCAVFPGGVGNTDLQIEAMAHYKATTFCGTPDFLKIMLERARELGADVSSITKAIVGGGALPPSLRQLIQAEFAVTP
;
A
#
# COMPACT_ATOMS: atom_id res chain seq x y z
N MET A 1 13.05 -0.65 24.61
CA MET A 1 11.59 -0.62 24.36
C MET A 1 11.37 -1.05 22.92
N THR A 2 10.54 -2.06 22.69
CA THR A 2 10.14 -2.44 21.32
C THR A 2 9.35 -1.28 20.72
N ASP A 3 9.85 -0.75 19.61
CA ASP A 3 9.24 0.37 18.91
C ASP A 3 8.10 -0.16 18.01
N PHE A 4 6.91 -0.20 18.56
CA PHE A 4 5.70 -0.63 17.86
C PHE A 4 5.04 0.54 17.11
N TYR A 5 4.43 0.28 15.95
CA TYR A 5 3.65 1.28 15.23
C TYR A 5 2.44 1.75 16.05
N ASP A 6 1.70 0.82 16.62
CA ASP A 6 0.61 1.07 17.55
C ASP A 6 0.42 -0.11 18.54
N GLN A 7 -0.59 0.00 19.40
CA GLN A 7 -0.89 -1.02 20.41
C GLN A 7 -1.25 -2.39 19.80
N ARG A 8 -1.72 -2.45 18.56
CA ARG A 8 -2.06 -3.72 17.91
C ARG A 8 -0.85 -4.59 17.64
N ASP A 9 0.32 -3.97 17.43
CA ASP A 9 1.58 -4.72 17.26
C ASP A 9 2.05 -5.37 18.55
N ALA A 10 1.67 -4.80 19.69
CA ALA A 10 1.99 -5.34 21.01
C ALA A 10 0.99 -6.41 21.51
N MET A 11 -0.16 -6.58 20.82
CA MET A 11 -1.15 -7.59 21.20
C MET A 11 -0.64 -9.00 20.91
N ASP A 12 -0.94 -9.93 21.83
CA ASP A 12 -0.79 -11.36 21.53
C ASP A 12 -1.74 -11.81 20.40
N ALA A 13 -1.45 -12.97 19.81
CA ALA A 13 -2.19 -13.46 18.65
C ALA A 13 -3.68 -13.71 18.96
N GLY A 14 -4.01 -14.22 20.14
CA GLY A 14 -5.39 -14.51 20.55
C GLY A 14 -6.20 -13.23 20.74
N ALA A 15 -5.62 -12.25 21.43
CA ALA A 15 -6.28 -10.96 21.64
C ALA A 15 -6.49 -10.21 20.29
N ARG A 16 -5.51 -10.30 19.37
CA ARG A 16 -5.63 -9.71 18.04
C ARG A 16 -6.74 -10.37 17.23
N GLU A 17 -6.80 -11.70 17.25
CA GLU A 17 -7.86 -12.46 16.57
C GLU A 17 -9.24 -12.12 17.14
N ALA A 18 -9.40 -12.10 18.45
CA ALA A 18 -10.65 -11.74 19.11
C ALA A 18 -11.10 -10.32 18.72
N ALA A 19 -10.18 -9.35 18.71
CA ALA A 19 -10.49 -7.98 18.31
C ALA A 19 -10.91 -7.88 16.84
N LEU A 20 -10.27 -8.64 15.93
CA LEU A 20 -10.64 -8.70 14.51
C LEU A 20 -12.05 -9.27 14.35
N MET A 21 -12.34 -10.41 14.98
CA MET A 21 -13.67 -11.03 14.87
C MET A 21 -14.76 -10.14 15.47
N ALA A 22 -14.51 -9.50 16.60
CA ALA A 22 -15.45 -8.57 17.21
C ALA A 22 -15.76 -7.34 16.34
N SER A 23 -14.88 -6.96 15.42
CA SER A 23 -15.08 -5.82 14.50
C SER A 23 -15.92 -6.15 13.25
N LEU A 24 -16.07 -7.44 12.90
CA LEU A 24 -16.74 -7.85 11.66
C LEU A 24 -18.22 -7.44 11.60
N PRO A 25 -19.05 -7.60 12.64
CA PRO A 25 -20.46 -7.21 12.57
C PRO A 25 -20.66 -5.74 12.22
N ALA A 26 -19.86 -4.85 12.83
CA ALA A 26 -19.92 -3.42 12.56
C ALA A 26 -19.49 -3.09 11.13
N GLN A 27 -18.42 -3.73 10.62
CA GLN A 27 -17.93 -3.54 9.25
C GLN A 27 -18.96 -4.03 8.22
N LEU A 28 -19.59 -5.19 8.43
CA LEU A 28 -20.61 -5.72 7.54
C LEU A 28 -21.87 -4.84 7.55
N SER A 29 -22.29 -4.39 8.74
CA SER A 29 -23.43 -3.47 8.86
C SER A 29 -23.18 -2.16 8.15
N PHE A 30 -21.97 -1.59 8.28
CA PHE A 30 -21.55 -0.39 7.57
C PHE A 30 -21.59 -0.61 6.03
N ALA A 31 -20.96 -1.67 5.54
CA ALA A 31 -20.95 -1.98 4.10
C ALA A 31 -22.38 -2.15 3.53
N LYS A 32 -23.23 -2.89 4.25
CA LYS A 32 -24.63 -3.11 3.87
C LYS A 32 -25.45 -1.82 3.86
N ALA A 33 -25.18 -0.90 4.78
CA ALA A 33 -25.92 0.37 4.90
C ALA A 33 -25.47 1.44 3.89
N THR A 34 -24.21 1.40 3.44
CA THR A 34 -23.60 2.52 2.69
C THR A 34 -23.28 2.20 1.24
N ALA A 35 -23.22 0.94 0.83
CA ALA A 35 -22.87 0.55 -0.52
C ALA A 35 -23.92 -0.39 -1.11
N PRO A 36 -24.71 0.03 -2.12
CA PRO A 36 -25.83 -0.74 -2.67
C PRO A 36 -25.44 -2.14 -3.17
N TYR A 37 -24.23 -2.30 -3.67
CA TYR A 37 -23.70 -3.63 -4.04
C TYR A 37 -23.72 -4.58 -2.84
N PHE A 38 -23.18 -4.14 -1.70
CA PHE A 38 -23.13 -4.95 -0.48
C PHE A 38 -24.48 -5.07 0.21
N THR A 39 -25.40 -4.09 0.02
CA THR A 39 -26.79 -4.22 0.47
C THR A 39 -27.45 -5.46 -0.16
N ARG A 40 -27.25 -5.65 -1.48
CA ARG A 40 -27.78 -6.82 -2.20
C ARG A 40 -27.03 -8.11 -1.86
N LEU A 41 -25.70 -8.06 -1.89
CA LEU A 41 -24.84 -9.24 -1.66
C LEU A 41 -25.04 -9.86 -0.27
N LEU A 42 -25.28 -9.02 0.73
CA LEU A 42 -25.43 -9.41 2.14
C LEU A 42 -26.89 -9.39 2.60
N ALA A 43 -27.87 -9.41 1.70
CA ALA A 43 -29.28 -9.24 2.04
C ALA A 43 -29.74 -10.23 3.11
N ASP A 44 -29.42 -11.51 2.94
CA ASP A 44 -29.85 -12.61 3.80
C ASP A 44 -28.84 -12.95 4.92
N ILE A 45 -27.81 -12.12 5.09
CA ILE A 45 -26.78 -12.35 6.11
C ILE A 45 -27.16 -11.63 7.41
N ASP A 46 -27.16 -12.39 8.50
CA ASP A 46 -27.17 -11.82 9.85
C ASP A 46 -25.75 -11.37 10.23
N GLN A 47 -25.50 -10.07 10.15
CA GLN A 47 -24.18 -9.49 10.40
C GLN A 47 -23.73 -9.74 11.86
N ALA A 48 -24.68 -9.80 12.82
CA ALA A 48 -24.34 -10.01 14.22
C ALA A 48 -23.79 -11.43 14.49
N ALA A 49 -24.14 -12.39 13.64
CA ALA A 49 -23.64 -13.77 13.75
C ALA A 49 -22.21 -13.96 13.20
N ILE A 50 -21.66 -12.99 12.46
CA ILE A 50 -20.34 -13.13 11.83
C ILE A 50 -19.24 -12.69 12.83
N ILE A 51 -18.92 -13.57 13.76
CA ILE A 51 -17.97 -13.32 14.86
C ILE A 51 -16.84 -14.36 14.95
N SER A 52 -16.71 -15.21 13.93
CA SER A 52 -15.64 -16.23 13.86
C SER A 52 -15.16 -16.41 12.41
N ARG A 53 -14.03 -17.11 12.23
CA ARG A 53 -13.51 -17.44 10.89
C ARG A 53 -14.43 -18.37 10.13
N GLU A 54 -15.06 -19.31 10.81
CA GLU A 54 -16.03 -20.24 10.23
C GLU A 54 -17.26 -19.49 9.70
N ALA A 55 -17.79 -18.55 10.52
CA ALA A 55 -18.91 -17.70 10.10
C ALA A 55 -18.47 -16.78 8.93
N LEU A 56 -17.28 -16.17 8.99
CA LEU A 56 -16.76 -15.35 7.90
C LEU A 56 -16.63 -16.13 6.60
N ALA A 57 -16.23 -17.41 6.66
CA ALA A 57 -16.08 -18.27 5.48
C ALA A 57 -17.41 -18.60 4.80
N THR A 58 -18.55 -18.36 5.44
CA THR A 58 -19.89 -18.56 4.82
C THR A 58 -20.33 -17.38 3.95
N LEU A 59 -19.61 -16.23 4.03
CA LEU A 59 -19.98 -15.06 3.24
C LEU A 59 -19.69 -15.28 1.75
N PRO A 60 -20.51 -14.68 0.86
CA PRO A 60 -20.24 -14.73 -0.57
C PRO A 60 -18.95 -13.99 -0.91
N VAL A 61 -18.14 -14.57 -1.81
CA VAL A 61 -16.88 -14.01 -2.28
C VAL A 61 -17.15 -13.10 -3.47
N THR A 62 -16.61 -11.88 -3.44
CA THR A 62 -16.55 -11.00 -4.61
C THR A 62 -15.28 -11.29 -5.40
N TYR A 63 -15.39 -11.78 -6.62
CA TYR A 63 -14.25 -12.06 -7.48
C TYR A 63 -13.81 -10.81 -8.23
N LYS A 64 -12.50 -10.63 -8.37
CA LYS A 64 -11.93 -9.50 -9.12
C LYS A 64 -12.38 -9.48 -10.59
N SER A 65 -12.60 -10.64 -11.20
CA SER A 65 -13.16 -10.79 -12.56
C SER A 65 -14.52 -10.12 -12.72
N ASP A 66 -15.32 -10.10 -11.65
CA ASP A 66 -16.69 -9.59 -11.71
C ASP A 66 -16.75 -8.06 -11.59
N LEU A 67 -15.66 -7.45 -11.09
CA LEU A 67 -15.61 -6.00 -10.88
C LEU A 67 -15.73 -5.22 -12.19
N VAL A 68 -15.15 -5.70 -13.28
CA VAL A 68 -15.21 -5.02 -14.59
C VAL A 68 -16.66 -4.90 -15.06
N ALA A 69 -17.43 -6.00 -14.99
CA ALA A 69 -18.83 -6.00 -15.38
C ALA A 69 -19.68 -5.15 -14.43
N ALA A 70 -19.47 -5.26 -13.12
CA ALA A 70 -20.21 -4.49 -12.13
C ALA A 70 -19.96 -2.97 -12.29
N GLN A 71 -18.71 -2.56 -12.53
CA GLN A 71 -18.36 -1.15 -12.73
C GLN A 71 -18.84 -0.61 -14.09
N ALA A 72 -18.94 -1.46 -15.11
CA ALA A 72 -19.52 -1.07 -16.39
C ALA A 72 -21.06 -0.89 -16.28
N ALA A 73 -21.73 -1.73 -15.51
CA ALA A 73 -23.16 -1.63 -15.27
C ALA A 73 -23.54 -0.43 -14.38
N HIS A 74 -22.71 -0.12 -13.38
CA HIS A 74 -22.93 0.96 -12.41
C HIS A 74 -21.65 1.79 -12.22
N PRO A 75 -21.30 2.68 -13.17
CA PRO A 75 -20.09 3.50 -13.06
C PRO A 75 -20.15 4.48 -11.89
N PRO A 76 -18.99 4.86 -11.31
CA PRO A 76 -17.64 4.38 -11.67
C PRO A 76 -17.19 3.14 -10.92
N PHE A 77 -17.78 2.81 -9.75
CA PHE A 77 -17.26 1.81 -8.80
C PHE A 77 -18.19 0.61 -8.59
N GLY A 78 -19.16 0.36 -9.47
CA GLY A 78 -20.06 -0.78 -9.34
C GLY A 78 -20.95 -0.73 -8.10
N GLU A 79 -21.29 0.47 -7.61
CA GLU A 79 -22.03 0.70 -6.35
C GLU A 79 -21.33 0.14 -5.09
N MET A 80 -19.99 -0.11 -5.16
CA MET A 80 -19.21 -0.66 -4.04
C MET A 80 -18.60 0.40 -3.13
N SER A 81 -18.61 1.68 -3.55
CA SER A 81 -18.05 2.78 -2.74
C SER A 81 -19.09 3.31 -1.77
N ALA A 82 -18.66 3.44 -0.51
CA ALA A 82 -19.43 4.12 0.54
C ALA A 82 -19.28 5.66 0.48
N THR A 83 -18.36 6.16 -0.34
CA THR A 83 -18.05 7.60 -0.47
C THR A 83 -18.49 8.06 -1.85
N ALA A 84 -19.13 9.22 -1.92
CA ALA A 84 -19.48 9.85 -3.20
C ALA A 84 -18.20 10.18 -3.99
N THR A 85 -18.27 10.02 -5.31
CA THR A 85 -17.09 10.16 -6.18
C THR A 85 -16.39 11.53 -6.03
N GLY A 86 -17.16 12.59 -5.88
CA GLY A 86 -16.63 13.97 -5.71
C GLY A 86 -15.97 14.23 -4.35
N ASP A 87 -16.20 13.36 -3.36
CA ASP A 87 -15.64 13.47 -2.01
C ASP A 87 -14.35 12.67 -1.83
N LEU A 88 -13.97 11.88 -2.84
CA LEU A 88 -12.72 11.14 -2.85
C LEU A 88 -11.50 12.07 -2.94
N LEU A 89 -10.33 11.57 -2.53
CA LEU A 89 -9.06 12.28 -2.70
C LEU A 89 -8.52 12.07 -4.11
N HIS A 90 -8.45 10.81 -4.55
CA HIS A 90 -8.03 10.43 -5.89
C HIS A 90 -8.93 9.33 -6.46
N ILE A 91 -8.90 9.20 -7.77
CA ILE A 91 -9.58 8.15 -8.53
C ILE A 91 -8.55 7.53 -9.45
N PHE A 92 -8.46 6.21 -9.43
CA PHE A 92 -7.49 5.46 -10.23
C PHE A 92 -8.17 4.52 -11.19
N ARG A 93 -7.39 4.07 -12.16
CA ARG A 93 -7.76 3.02 -13.09
C ARG A 93 -6.61 2.06 -13.27
N SER A 94 -6.68 0.92 -12.60
CA SER A 94 -5.68 -0.13 -12.72
C SER A 94 -5.91 -0.98 -13.98
N PRO A 95 -4.87 -1.72 -14.45
CA PRO A 95 -5.06 -2.68 -15.53
C PRO A 95 -6.17 -3.68 -15.23
N GLY A 96 -7.13 -3.81 -16.21
CA GLY A 96 -8.26 -4.70 -16.00
C GLY A 96 -9.49 -4.37 -16.83
N PRO A 97 -9.95 -3.15 -17.15
CA PRO A 97 -9.74 -1.90 -16.43
C PRO A 97 -10.64 -1.81 -15.18
N ILE A 98 -10.05 -1.57 -14.02
CA ILE A 98 -10.77 -1.46 -12.75
C ILE A 98 -10.60 -0.05 -12.18
N ALA A 99 -11.70 0.60 -11.84
CA ALA A 99 -11.70 1.88 -11.13
C ALA A 99 -11.50 1.65 -9.63
N GLU A 100 -10.59 2.42 -9.03
CA GLU A 100 -10.22 2.30 -7.62
C GLU A 100 -10.32 3.66 -6.94
N PRO A 101 -11.06 3.77 -5.81
CA PRO A 101 -11.19 5.02 -5.06
C PRO A 101 -10.10 5.16 -4.02
N GLU A 102 -9.68 6.40 -3.72
CA GLU A 102 -8.92 6.74 -2.53
C GLU A 102 -9.67 7.79 -1.70
N GLY A 103 -9.91 7.48 -0.44
CA GLY A 103 -10.53 8.42 0.50
C GLY A 103 -9.50 9.40 1.08
N ARG A 104 -10.00 10.42 1.80
CA ARG A 104 -9.18 11.52 2.34
C ARG A 104 -8.49 11.20 3.66
N GLN A 105 -8.71 10.02 4.22
CA GLN A 105 -8.08 9.62 5.48
C GLN A 105 -6.58 9.38 5.29
N ALA A 106 -5.77 9.79 6.26
CA ALA A 106 -4.36 9.47 6.28
C ALA A 106 -4.17 7.95 6.28
N ASP A 107 -3.14 7.48 5.56
CA ASP A 107 -2.86 6.04 5.39
C ASP A 107 -4.09 5.22 4.98
N TRP A 108 -4.89 5.77 4.04
CA TRP A 108 -6.07 5.09 3.50
C TRP A 108 -5.81 3.63 3.12
N TRP A 109 -4.64 3.37 2.54
CA TRP A 109 -4.22 2.05 2.08
C TRP A 109 -3.63 1.18 3.19
N ARG A 110 -3.47 1.72 4.42
CA ARG A 110 -2.95 1.03 5.61
C ARG A 110 -1.54 0.44 5.42
N ALA A 111 -0.72 1.08 4.59
CA ALA A 111 0.64 0.65 4.29
C ALA A 111 1.69 1.22 5.27
N ALA A 112 1.37 2.25 6.06
CA ALA A 112 2.29 2.88 7.01
C ALA A 112 2.86 1.88 8.03
N ARG A 113 2.09 0.89 8.46
CA ARG A 113 2.54 -0.18 9.35
C ARG A 113 3.69 -0.99 8.75
N ALA A 114 3.62 -1.31 7.45
CA ALA A 114 4.70 -2.02 6.74
C ALA A 114 5.95 -1.16 6.64
N PHE A 115 5.80 0.13 6.35
CA PHE A 115 6.91 1.09 6.35
C PHE A 115 7.57 1.20 7.73
N HIS A 116 6.77 1.31 8.79
CA HIS A 116 7.27 1.34 10.16
C HIS A 116 8.03 0.05 10.52
N ALA A 117 7.50 -1.11 10.16
CA ALA A 117 8.15 -2.41 10.38
C ALA A 117 9.49 -2.53 9.62
N ALA A 118 9.60 -1.89 8.45
CA ALA A 118 10.85 -1.80 7.69
C ALA A 118 11.82 -0.74 8.24
N GLY A 119 11.51 -0.10 9.37
CA GLY A 119 12.38 0.88 10.02
C GLY A 119 12.25 2.31 9.52
N VAL A 120 11.24 2.62 8.70
CA VAL A 120 10.96 4.00 8.26
C VAL A 120 10.38 4.80 9.42
N ARG A 121 10.88 6.01 9.64
CA ARG A 121 10.49 6.88 10.76
C ARG A 121 10.31 8.31 10.29
N LYS A 122 9.68 9.11 11.15
CA LYS A 122 9.54 10.56 10.94
C LYS A 122 10.92 11.19 10.66
N GLY A 123 10.97 11.99 9.60
CA GLY A 123 12.18 12.65 9.15
C GLY A 123 12.97 11.89 8.08
N ASP A 124 12.60 10.64 7.78
CA ASP A 124 13.11 9.95 6.59
C ASP A 124 12.70 10.67 5.30
N ILE A 125 13.53 10.54 4.28
CA ILE A 125 13.25 11.02 2.93
C ILE A 125 13.06 9.81 2.04
N CYS A 126 11.83 9.60 1.55
CA CYS A 126 11.46 8.46 0.74
C CYS A 126 11.51 8.82 -0.74
N HIS A 127 12.39 8.19 -1.50
CA HIS A 127 12.42 8.27 -2.95
C HIS A 127 11.45 7.23 -3.52
N CYS A 128 10.35 7.66 -4.14
CA CYS A 128 9.34 6.78 -4.71
C CYS A 128 9.47 6.72 -6.24
N SER A 129 9.85 5.55 -6.77
CA SER A 129 10.04 5.28 -8.19
C SER A 129 8.88 4.49 -8.82
N PHE A 130 7.78 4.28 -8.10
CA PHE A 130 6.55 3.77 -8.70
C PHE A 130 5.87 4.81 -9.58
N SER A 131 5.09 4.35 -10.56
CA SER A 131 4.32 5.24 -11.42
C SER A 131 3.23 5.97 -10.65
N TYR A 132 3.18 7.29 -10.79
CA TYR A 132 2.09 8.16 -10.29
C TYR A 132 0.95 8.31 -11.32
N HIS A 133 1.04 7.64 -12.47
CA HIS A 133 0.06 7.74 -13.55
C HIS A 133 -0.98 6.64 -13.47
N LEU A 134 -2.25 7.00 -13.55
CA LEU A 134 -3.44 6.16 -13.65
C LEU A 134 -3.66 5.19 -12.48
N THR A 135 -2.63 4.54 -11.96
CA THR A 135 -2.72 3.46 -10.97
C THR A 135 -2.37 3.94 -9.56
N PRO A 136 -2.86 3.28 -8.48
CA PRO A 136 -2.60 3.72 -7.11
C PRO A 136 -1.20 3.37 -6.58
N GLY A 137 -0.36 2.65 -7.33
CA GLY A 137 0.90 2.06 -6.81
C GLY A 137 1.81 3.04 -6.08
N ALA A 138 2.17 4.16 -6.72
CA ALA A 138 2.99 5.19 -6.07
C ALA A 138 2.25 5.89 -4.93
N TRP A 139 0.96 6.16 -5.09
CA TRP A 139 0.14 6.85 -4.10
C TRP A 139 -0.03 6.06 -2.80
N ILE A 140 -0.08 4.71 -2.89
CA ILE A 140 -0.05 3.82 -1.72
C ILE A 140 1.23 4.06 -0.89
N MET A 141 2.39 4.06 -1.55
CA MET A 141 3.69 4.26 -0.91
C MET A 141 3.87 5.69 -0.38
N ASP A 142 3.46 6.67 -1.17
CA ASP A 142 3.48 8.08 -0.82
C ASP A 142 2.64 8.36 0.43
N SER A 143 1.37 7.90 0.45
CA SER A 143 0.49 8.10 1.60
C SER A 143 1.04 7.45 2.87
N ALA A 144 1.61 6.25 2.77
CA ALA A 144 2.23 5.54 3.89
C ALA A 144 3.43 6.32 4.46
N ALA A 145 4.35 6.75 3.61
CA ALA A 145 5.53 7.52 4.02
C ALA A 145 5.12 8.85 4.68
N ARG A 146 4.20 9.60 4.06
CA ARG A 146 3.69 10.87 4.62
C ARG A 146 2.98 10.68 5.95
N SER A 147 2.24 9.59 6.13
CA SER A 147 1.56 9.27 7.39
C SER A 147 2.54 9.04 8.55
N LEU A 148 3.76 8.58 8.24
CA LEU A 148 4.85 8.46 9.22
C LEU A 148 5.61 9.77 9.45
N GLY A 149 5.28 10.84 8.70
CA GLY A 149 5.98 12.12 8.79
C GLY A 149 7.26 12.19 7.97
N CYS A 150 7.37 11.39 6.91
CA CYS A 150 8.45 11.44 5.95
C CYS A 150 8.21 12.49 4.86
N ALA A 151 9.29 13.02 4.29
CA ALA A 151 9.24 13.70 3.01
C ALA A 151 9.26 12.66 1.88
N VAL A 152 8.52 12.92 0.80
CA VAL A 152 8.51 12.02 -0.37
C VAL A 152 9.00 12.75 -1.60
N PHE A 153 9.99 12.19 -2.28
CA PHE A 153 10.38 12.59 -3.63
C PHE A 153 9.63 11.72 -4.64
N PRO A 154 8.73 12.30 -5.43
CA PRO A 154 7.90 11.54 -6.39
C PRO A 154 8.65 11.30 -7.70
N GLY A 155 9.65 10.43 -7.69
CA GLY A 155 10.53 10.16 -8.83
C GLY A 155 9.78 9.55 -10.02
N GLY A 156 8.84 8.66 -9.76
CA GLY A 156 8.07 8.01 -10.81
C GLY A 156 8.91 7.03 -11.63
N VAL A 157 8.51 6.81 -12.88
CA VAL A 157 9.19 5.91 -13.81
C VAL A 157 10.06 6.68 -14.82
N GLY A 158 11.13 6.06 -15.29
CA GLY A 158 12.06 6.68 -16.25
C GLY A 158 13.01 7.69 -15.60
N ASN A 159 13.72 8.46 -16.42
CA ASN A 159 14.66 9.51 -15.97
C ASN A 159 15.67 9.05 -14.91
N THR A 160 16.23 7.85 -15.07
CA THR A 160 17.06 7.17 -14.06
C THR A 160 18.19 8.06 -13.53
N ASP A 161 18.93 8.73 -14.39
CA ASP A 161 20.07 9.57 -13.99
C ASP A 161 19.62 10.78 -13.16
N LEU A 162 18.50 11.44 -13.53
CA LEU A 162 17.92 12.53 -12.73
C LEU A 162 17.39 12.04 -11.36
N GLN A 163 16.83 10.84 -11.31
CA GLN A 163 16.40 10.26 -10.05
C GLN A 163 17.59 9.99 -9.13
N ILE A 164 18.71 9.50 -9.67
CA ILE A 164 19.96 9.27 -8.92
C ILE A 164 20.52 10.61 -8.42
N GLU A 165 20.57 11.64 -9.26
CA GLU A 165 20.98 12.98 -8.87
C GLU A 165 20.12 13.50 -7.70
N ALA A 166 18.79 13.35 -7.77
CA ALA A 166 17.88 13.74 -6.71
C ALA A 166 18.11 12.94 -5.42
N MET A 167 18.30 11.62 -5.50
CA MET A 167 18.60 10.78 -4.33
C MET A 167 19.88 11.23 -3.63
N ALA A 168 20.94 11.53 -4.40
CA ALA A 168 22.20 12.00 -3.86
C ALA A 168 22.08 13.42 -3.27
N HIS A 169 21.38 14.31 -3.97
CA HIS A 169 21.21 15.71 -3.57
C HIS A 169 20.40 15.85 -2.28
N TYR A 170 19.25 15.18 -2.21
CA TYR A 170 18.36 15.25 -1.04
C TYR A 170 18.74 14.27 0.08
N LYS A 171 19.78 13.45 -0.11
CA LYS A 171 20.18 12.41 0.83
C LYS A 171 19.01 11.52 1.22
N ALA A 172 18.33 10.98 0.21
CA ALA A 172 17.22 10.05 0.43
C ALA A 172 17.68 8.89 1.32
N THR A 173 16.84 8.51 2.30
CA THR A 173 17.15 7.46 3.29
C THR A 173 16.42 6.16 2.99
N THR A 174 15.34 6.23 2.23
CA THR A 174 14.46 5.10 1.90
C THR A 174 14.14 5.12 0.41
N PHE A 175 14.26 3.97 -0.24
CA PHE A 175 13.79 3.75 -1.60
C PHE A 175 12.43 3.04 -1.60
N CYS A 176 11.52 3.44 -2.49
CA CYS A 176 10.25 2.77 -2.75
C CYS A 176 10.14 2.46 -4.24
N GLY A 177 10.05 1.18 -4.62
CA GLY A 177 10.02 0.80 -6.05
C GLY A 177 9.99 -0.70 -6.27
N THR A 178 10.28 -1.15 -7.49
CA THR A 178 10.46 -2.59 -7.74
C THR A 178 11.86 -3.04 -7.33
N PRO A 179 12.03 -4.32 -6.93
CA PRO A 179 13.34 -4.85 -6.54
C PRO A 179 14.39 -4.71 -7.66
N ASP A 180 14.00 -5.00 -8.88
CA ASP A 180 14.92 -4.90 -10.04
C ASP A 180 15.32 -3.45 -10.31
N PHE A 181 14.39 -2.51 -10.20
CA PHE A 181 14.70 -1.10 -10.41
C PHE A 181 15.60 -0.54 -9.30
N LEU A 182 15.42 -0.99 -8.05
CA LEU A 182 16.36 -0.66 -6.96
C LEU A 182 17.80 -1.06 -7.34
N LYS A 183 17.99 -2.30 -7.81
CA LYS A 183 19.31 -2.78 -8.27
C LYS A 183 19.87 -1.90 -9.39
N ILE A 184 19.06 -1.63 -10.42
CA ILE A 184 19.46 -0.77 -11.55
C ILE A 184 19.89 0.61 -11.07
N MET A 185 19.14 1.22 -10.17
CA MET A 185 19.44 2.54 -9.62
C MET A 185 20.77 2.56 -8.84
N LEU A 186 21.02 1.55 -8.02
CA LEU A 186 22.24 1.45 -7.22
C LEU A 186 23.47 1.18 -8.08
N GLU A 187 23.36 0.30 -9.08
CA GLU A 187 24.44 0.03 -10.04
C GLU A 187 24.74 1.28 -10.87
N ARG A 188 23.71 1.94 -11.37
CA ARG A 188 23.87 3.17 -12.16
C ARG A 188 24.45 4.32 -11.34
N ALA A 189 24.06 4.46 -10.07
CA ALA A 189 24.67 5.43 -9.16
C ALA A 189 26.18 5.19 -8.99
N ARG A 190 26.59 3.93 -8.87
CA ARG A 190 28.02 3.54 -8.80
C ARG A 190 28.76 3.93 -10.09
N GLU A 191 28.17 3.69 -11.27
CA GLU A 191 28.76 4.08 -12.56
C GLU A 191 28.95 5.61 -12.70
N LEU A 192 27.97 6.37 -12.20
CA LEU A 192 28.00 7.84 -12.22
C LEU A 192 28.89 8.44 -11.12
N GLY A 193 29.38 7.63 -10.18
CA GLY A 193 30.09 8.14 -8.98
C GLY A 193 29.19 8.95 -8.05
N ALA A 194 27.87 8.76 -8.11
CA ALA A 194 26.92 9.47 -7.27
C ALA A 194 26.83 8.83 -5.88
N ASP A 195 26.91 9.66 -4.82
CA ASP A 195 26.79 9.20 -3.44
C ASP A 195 25.31 9.02 -3.03
N VAL A 196 24.84 7.81 -3.08
CA VAL A 196 23.51 7.39 -2.60
C VAL A 196 23.59 6.54 -1.31
N SER A 197 24.70 6.58 -0.60
CA SER A 197 24.94 5.79 0.63
C SER A 197 23.97 6.11 1.78
N SER A 198 23.26 7.22 1.70
CA SER A 198 22.18 7.56 2.63
C SER A 198 20.98 6.61 2.53
N ILE A 199 20.77 5.92 1.39
CA ILE A 199 19.72 4.93 1.24
C ILE A 199 20.14 3.67 2.00
N THR A 200 19.48 3.39 3.11
CA THR A 200 19.76 2.22 3.95
C THR A 200 18.57 1.26 4.02
N LYS A 201 17.39 1.70 3.59
CA LYS A 201 16.12 0.97 3.66
C LYS A 201 15.45 0.97 2.29
N ALA A 202 14.73 -0.10 1.97
CA ALA A 202 13.88 -0.11 0.79
C ALA A 202 12.56 -0.82 1.06
N ILE A 203 11.49 -0.25 0.54
CA ILE A 203 10.16 -0.87 0.47
C ILE A 203 9.97 -1.29 -0.98
N VAL A 204 10.01 -2.57 -1.22
CA VAL A 204 9.93 -3.11 -2.59
C VAL A 204 8.67 -3.94 -2.81
N GLY A 205 8.11 -3.82 -4.01
CA GLY A 205 6.91 -4.53 -4.42
C GLY A 205 6.72 -4.50 -5.94
N GLY A 206 5.63 -5.09 -6.44
CA GLY A 206 5.34 -5.13 -7.87
C GLY A 206 6.27 -6.02 -8.69
N GLY A 207 7.20 -6.72 -8.05
CA GLY A 207 8.12 -7.69 -8.65
C GLY A 207 8.60 -8.69 -7.60
N ALA A 208 9.19 -9.80 -8.05
CA ALA A 208 9.76 -10.80 -7.16
C ALA A 208 11.07 -10.27 -6.54
N LEU A 209 11.28 -10.54 -5.26
CA LEU A 209 12.54 -10.33 -4.57
C LEU A 209 13.15 -11.71 -4.20
N PRO A 210 13.84 -12.38 -5.12
CA PRO A 210 14.46 -13.66 -4.83
C PRO A 210 15.58 -13.48 -3.78
N PRO A 211 15.89 -14.51 -2.98
CA PRO A 211 16.92 -14.45 -1.93
C PRO A 211 18.29 -13.99 -2.46
N SER A 212 18.66 -14.41 -3.68
CA SER A 212 19.91 -13.98 -4.32
C SER A 212 19.98 -12.48 -4.59
N LEU A 213 18.90 -11.88 -5.10
CA LEU A 213 18.82 -10.43 -5.33
C LEU A 213 18.86 -9.67 -4.00
N ARG A 214 18.14 -10.14 -3.00
CA ARG A 214 18.16 -9.53 -1.65
C ARG A 214 19.56 -9.54 -1.06
N GLN A 215 20.24 -10.69 -1.11
CA GLN A 215 21.62 -10.83 -0.61
C GLN A 215 22.59 -9.93 -1.36
N LEU A 216 22.49 -9.83 -2.69
CA LEU A 216 23.32 -8.95 -3.51
C LEU A 216 23.15 -7.48 -3.06
N ILE A 217 21.89 -6.99 -2.97
CA ILE A 217 21.60 -5.61 -2.58
C ILE A 217 22.16 -5.31 -1.17
N GLN A 218 21.98 -6.23 -0.23
CA GLN A 218 22.50 -6.06 1.13
C GLN A 218 24.02 -6.08 1.19
N ALA A 219 24.67 -7.02 0.48
CA ALA A 219 26.12 -7.19 0.55
C ALA A 219 26.89 -6.09 -0.19
N GLU A 220 26.40 -5.67 -1.36
CA GLU A 220 27.13 -4.71 -2.20
C GLU A 220 26.79 -3.25 -1.93
N PHE A 221 25.58 -2.96 -1.42
CA PHE A 221 25.08 -1.60 -1.29
C PHE A 221 24.65 -1.23 0.13
N ALA A 222 24.67 -2.17 1.07
CA ALA A 222 24.24 -1.99 2.46
C ALA A 222 22.76 -1.51 2.60
N VAL A 223 21.92 -1.79 1.61
CA VAL A 223 20.48 -1.49 1.65
C VAL A 223 19.71 -2.70 2.12
N THR A 224 18.77 -2.52 3.05
CA THR A 224 17.86 -3.56 3.53
C THR A 224 16.51 -3.45 2.83
N PRO A 225 16.23 -4.32 1.86
CA PRO A 225 14.94 -4.41 1.21
C PRO A 225 13.97 -5.33 1.95
#